data_95098372dc558be181dab1b27b46d7cc
#
_entry.id   95098372dc558be181dab1b27b46d7cc
#
_cell.length_a   1.000
_cell.length_b   1.000
_cell.length_c   1.000
_cell.angle_alpha   90.00
_cell.angle_beta   90.00
_cell.angle_gamma   90.00
#
_symmetry.space_group_name_H-M   'P 1'
#
loop_
_entity.id
_entity.type
_entity.pdbx_description
1 polymer ?
#
loop_
_entity_poly.entity_id
_entity_poly.type
_entity_poly.pdbx_seq_one_letter_code
_entity_poly.pdbx_strand_id
1 'polypeptide(L)'
;MHVTAGELTYEWLEDWAAFPDSPSARAGWAHHGVIVAASGDVIACHQGEATILVFSADGSLTRSIPTDLLEVHSMTFARFGDQMNLWVADPGAKRSPDMKYEYPPGARK
;
A
#
# COMPACT_ATOMS: atom_id res chain seq x y z
N MET A 1 6.45 -6.40 21.46
CA MET A 1 6.81 -5.09 22.09
C MET A 1 5.55 -4.26 22.31
N HIS A 2 5.42 -3.57 23.42
CA HIS A 2 4.29 -2.70 23.68
C HIS A 2 4.67 -1.23 23.44
N VAL A 3 3.75 -0.49 22.82
CA VAL A 3 3.89 0.94 22.55
C VAL A 3 2.74 1.68 23.21
N THR A 4 3.03 2.72 23.99
CA THR A 4 2.00 3.51 24.68
C THR A 4 1.82 4.85 24.01
N ALA A 5 0.56 5.21 23.76
CA ALA A 5 0.15 6.52 23.24
C ALA A 5 -0.97 7.09 24.12
N GLY A 6 -0.68 8.09 24.92
CA GLY A 6 -1.60 8.61 25.94
C GLY A 6 -1.92 7.53 26.99
N GLU A 7 -3.20 7.26 27.18
CA GLU A 7 -3.68 6.22 28.12
C GLU A 7 -3.79 4.82 27.49
N LEU A 8 -3.54 4.70 26.18
CA LEU A 8 -3.69 3.45 25.45
C LEU A 8 -2.34 2.76 25.29
N THR A 9 -2.34 1.44 25.47
CA THR A 9 -1.19 0.59 25.20
C THR A 9 -1.51 -0.36 24.06
N TYR A 10 -0.61 -0.42 23.09
CA TYR A 10 -0.74 -1.24 21.90
C TYR A 10 0.35 -2.31 21.90
N GLU A 11 0.02 -3.47 21.37
CA GLU A 11 1.01 -4.47 21.02
C GLU A 11 1.56 -4.16 19.62
N TRP A 12 2.87 -4.03 19.51
CA TRP A 12 3.54 -3.90 18.21
C TRP A 12 3.86 -5.30 17.68
N LEU A 13 3.22 -5.66 16.57
CA LEU A 13 3.41 -6.92 15.87
C LEU A 13 4.34 -6.67 14.68
N GLU A 14 5.61 -7.07 14.82
CA GLU A 14 6.54 -7.10 13.69
C GLU A 14 6.16 -8.26 12.76
N ASP A 15 6.41 -8.07 11.46
CA ASP A 15 6.19 -9.11 10.44
C ASP A 15 4.75 -9.66 10.38
N TRP A 16 3.78 -8.86 10.83
CA TRP A 16 2.37 -9.28 10.80
C TRP A 16 1.89 -9.56 9.37
N ALA A 17 2.25 -8.74 8.39
CA ALA A 17 1.81 -8.89 7.02
C ALA A 17 2.79 -9.74 6.21
N ALA A 18 2.31 -10.79 5.58
CA ALA A 18 3.08 -11.64 4.68
C ALA A 18 3.31 -10.94 3.32
N PHE A 19 4.15 -9.92 3.30
CA PHE A 19 4.52 -9.22 2.07
C PHE A 19 5.26 -10.14 1.08
N PRO A 20 5.11 -9.91 -0.24
CA PRO A 20 5.88 -10.64 -1.24
C PRO A 20 7.38 -10.52 -1.01
N ASP A 21 8.10 -11.64 -1.07
CA ASP A 21 9.55 -11.72 -0.97
C ASP A 21 10.17 -11.87 -2.37
N SER A 22 9.96 -10.87 -3.23
CA SER A 22 10.53 -10.80 -4.58
C SER A 22 11.72 -9.84 -4.62
N PRO A 23 12.60 -9.92 -5.66
CA PRO A 23 13.66 -8.93 -5.83
C PRO A 23 13.14 -7.48 -5.90
N SER A 24 12.00 -7.23 -6.55
CA SER A 24 11.36 -5.93 -6.62
C SER A 24 10.83 -5.46 -5.25
N ALA A 25 10.29 -6.37 -4.44
CA ALA A 25 9.87 -6.06 -3.08
C ALA A 25 11.04 -5.67 -2.19
N ARG A 26 12.14 -6.43 -2.24
CA ARG A 26 13.34 -6.16 -1.44
C ARG A 26 14.06 -4.87 -1.85
N ALA A 27 14.06 -4.54 -3.15
CA ALA A 27 14.63 -3.31 -3.67
C ALA A 27 13.69 -2.12 -3.59
N GLY A 28 12.42 -2.34 -3.33
CA GLY A 28 11.38 -1.34 -3.28
C GLY A 28 11.48 -0.42 -2.08
N TRP A 29 10.93 0.75 -2.23
CA TRP A 29 10.79 1.73 -1.16
C TRP A 29 9.37 2.28 -1.13
N ALA A 30 8.56 1.73 -0.24
CA ALA A 30 7.18 2.15 -0.06
C ALA A 30 7.06 3.19 1.07
N HIS A 31 6.25 4.21 0.83
CA HIS A 31 5.82 5.20 1.83
C HIS A 31 4.32 5.47 1.63
N HIS A 32 3.60 4.42 1.39
CA HIS A 32 2.21 4.45 0.97
C HIS A 32 1.25 4.41 2.15
N GLY A 33 0.00 4.82 1.88
CA GLY A 33 -1.08 4.65 2.83
C GLY A 33 -1.52 3.19 2.97
N VAL A 34 -2.19 2.93 4.07
CA VAL A 34 -2.88 1.67 4.35
C VAL A 34 -4.33 1.96 4.68
N ILE A 35 -5.23 1.08 4.29
CA ILE A 35 -6.66 1.21 4.58
C ILE A 35 -7.22 -0.14 5.02
N VAL A 36 -8.20 -0.09 5.93
CA VAL A 36 -8.88 -1.29 6.42
C VAL A 36 -10.30 -1.31 5.86
N ALA A 37 -10.65 -2.39 5.21
CA ALA A 37 -11.99 -2.63 4.68
C ALA A 37 -12.98 -2.99 5.79
N ALA A 38 -14.27 -2.86 5.51
CA ALA A 38 -15.32 -3.26 6.45
C ALA A 38 -15.30 -4.77 6.79
N SER A 39 -14.72 -5.59 5.92
CA SER A 39 -14.46 -7.02 6.16
C SER A 39 -13.38 -7.29 7.20
N GLY A 40 -12.56 -6.29 7.54
CA GLY A 40 -11.35 -6.43 8.35
C GLY A 40 -10.10 -6.69 7.52
N ASP A 41 -10.21 -6.81 6.21
CA ASP A 41 -9.06 -6.93 5.32
C ASP A 41 -8.24 -5.64 5.34
N VAL A 42 -6.93 -5.79 5.34
CA VAL A 42 -5.98 -4.66 5.27
C VAL A 42 -5.47 -4.55 3.85
N ILE A 43 -5.59 -3.35 3.29
CA ILE A 43 -5.17 -3.07 1.92
C ILE A 43 -3.98 -2.13 1.96
N ALA A 44 -2.90 -2.54 1.31
CA ALA A 44 -1.65 -1.81 1.22
C ALA A 44 -1.10 -1.87 -0.22
N CYS A 45 0.06 -1.29 -0.44
CA CYS A 45 0.72 -1.29 -1.73
C CYS A 45 1.99 -2.12 -1.70
N HIS A 46 2.32 -2.73 -2.83
CA HIS A 46 3.59 -3.40 -3.01
C HIS A 46 4.75 -2.38 -2.95
N GLN A 47 5.87 -2.77 -2.35
CA GLN A 47 7.00 -1.87 -2.09
C GLN A 47 7.70 -1.39 -3.38
N GLY A 48 7.73 -2.21 -4.41
CA GLY A 48 8.46 -1.94 -5.65
C GLY A 48 7.62 -1.91 -6.92
N GLU A 49 6.38 -2.36 -6.86
CA GLU A 49 5.51 -2.50 -8.04
C GLU A 49 4.19 -1.73 -7.84
N ALA A 50 3.59 -1.25 -8.92
CA ALA A 50 2.28 -0.61 -8.88
C ALA A 50 1.16 -1.66 -8.70
N THR A 51 1.19 -2.34 -7.56
CA THR A 51 0.31 -3.45 -7.22
C THR A 51 -0.35 -3.20 -5.86
N ILE A 52 -1.64 -3.40 -5.79
CA ILE A 52 -2.41 -3.37 -4.55
C ILE A 52 -2.37 -4.76 -3.93
N LEU A 53 -2.05 -4.82 -2.64
CA LEU A 53 -2.01 -6.03 -1.84
C LEU A 53 -3.16 -6.04 -0.85
N VAL A 54 -3.84 -7.18 -0.74
CA VAL A 54 -4.93 -7.37 0.22
C VAL A 54 -4.53 -8.49 1.19
N PHE A 55 -4.54 -8.17 2.46
CA PHE A 55 -4.23 -9.09 3.54
C PHE A 55 -5.49 -9.36 4.36
N SER A 56 -5.70 -10.60 4.74
CA SER A 56 -6.70 -10.95 5.76
C SER A 56 -6.29 -10.45 7.14
N ALA A 57 -7.22 -10.47 8.09
CA ALA A 57 -7.00 -9.95 9.44
C ALA A 57 -5.84 -10.65 10.21
N ASP A 58 -5.42 -11.83 9.77
CA ASP A 58 -4.29 -12.57 10.32
C ASP A 58 -2.94 -12.24 9.63
N GLY A 59 -2.95 -11.31 8.67
CA GLY A 59 -1.76 -10.90 7.91
C GLY A 59 -1.43 -11.74 6.69
N SER A 60 -2.22 -12.76 6.37
CA SER A 60 -2.01 -13.58 5.18
C SER A 60 -2.34 -12.79 3.90
N LEU A 61 -1.46 -12.83 2.91
CA LEU A 61 -1.72 -12.22 1.61
C LEU A 61 -2.78 -13.02 0.84
N THR A 62 -3.94 -12.42 0.61
CA THR A 62 -5.08 -13.07 -0.05
C THR A 62 -5.23 -12.67 -1.50
N ARG A 63 -4.81 -11.46 -1.88
CA ARG A 63 -4.90 -10.96 -3.26
C ARG A 63 -3.75 -10.02 -3.58
N SER A 64 -3.30 -10.11 -4.84
CA SER A 64 -2.40 -9.13 -5.47
C SER A 64 -3.10 -8.62 -6.73
N ILE A 65 -3.28 -7.31 -6.83
CA ILE A 65 -4.02 -6.66 -7.91
C ILE A 65 -3.05 -5.74 -8.64
N PRO A 66 -2.43 -6.19 -9.74
CA PRO A 66 -1.61 -5.32 -10.57
C PRO A 66 -2.43 -4.17 -11.14
N THR A 67 -1.83 -3.00 -11.24
CA THR A 67 -2.43 -1.81 -11.81
C THR A 67 -1.58 -1.30 -12.97
N ASP A 68 -2.15 -0.41 -13.78
CA ASP A 68 -1.46 0.34 -14.83
C ASP A 68 -0.97 1.72 -14.34
N LEU A 69 -1.05 1.95 -13.03
CA LEU A 69 -0.55 3.16 -12.38
C LEU A 69 0.97 3.16 -12.34
N LEU A 70 1.55 4.35 -12.21
CA LEU A 70 2.99 4.45 -11.98
C LEU A 70 3.34 4.11 -10.53
N GLU A 71 2.55 4.63 -9.59
CA GLU A 71 2.69 4.35 -8.17
C GLU A 71 1.32 4.40 -7.48
N VAL A 72 1.00 3.39 -6.69
CA VAL A 72 -0.16 3.42 -5.79
C VAL A 72 0.27 4.13 -4.51
N HIS A 73 -0.10 5.41 -4.33
CA HIS A 73 0.42 6.24 -3.24
C HIS A 73 -0.52 6.32 -2.05
N SER A 74 -1.77 6.69 -2.27
CA SER A 74 -2.78 6.71 -1.21
C SER A 74 -4.10 6.13 -1.69
N MET A 75 -4.90 5.68 -0.74
CA MET A 75 -6.17 5.01 -1.02
C MET A 75 -7.24 5.50 -0.08
N THR A 76 -8.47 5.51 -0.55
CA THR A 76 -9.66 5.74 0.26
C THR A 76 -10.85 4.98 -0.30
N PHE A 77 -11.78 4.60 0.57
CA PHE A 77 -13.07 4.10 0.13
C PHE A 77 -14.05 5.25 -0.10
N ALA A 78 -14.77 5.20 -1.21
CA ALA A 78 -15.87 6.09 -1.48
C ALA A 78 -17.06 5.35 -2.07
N ARG A 79 -18.26 5.70 -1.60
CA ARG A 79 -19.51 5.13 -2.12
C ARG A 79 -19.95 5.91 -3.34
N PHE A 80 -20.33 5.18 -4.38
CA PHE A 80 -20.96 5.74 -5.57
C PHE A 80 -22.25 4.95 -5.85
N GLY A 81 -23.41 5.55 -5.59
CA GLY A 81 -24.67 4.83 -5.56
C GLY A 81 -24.63 3.70 -4.53
N ASP A 82 -24.91 2.47 -4.95
CA ASP A 82 -24.88 1.28 -4.11
C ASP A 82 -23.52 0.58 -4.09
N GLN A 83 -22.56 1.08 -4.85
CA GLN A 83 -21.23 0.49 -4.94
C GLN A 83 -20.23 1.20 -4.03
N MET A 84 -19.42 0.41 -3.33
CA MET A 84 -18.23 0.88 -2.64
C MET A 84 -17.02 0.72 -3.57
N ASN A 85 -16.33 1.82 -3.81
CA ASN A 85 -15.16 1.85 -4.68
C ASN A 85 -13.90 2.17 -3.87
N LEU A 86 -12.80 1.54 -4.21
CA LEU A 86 -11.48 1.93 -3.76
C LEU A 86 -10.92 2.98 -4.72
N TRP A 87 -10.74 4.19 -4.22
CA TRP A 87 -10.08 5.26 -4.94
C TRP A 87 -8.60 5.26 -4.63
N VAL A 88 -7.80 5.35 -5.66
CA VAL A 88 -6.34 5.30 -5.58
C VAL A 88 -5.76 6.56 -6.18
N ALA A 89 -4.83 7.18 -5.48
CA ALA A 89 -4.07 8.31 -6.00
C ALA A 89 -2.73 7.83 -6.57
N ASP A 90 -2.47 8.25 -7.81
CA ASP A 90 -1.17 8.10 -8.46
C ASP A 90 -0.51 9.49 -8.56
N PRO A 91 0.64 9.72 -7.94
CA PRO A 91 1.33 11.01 -7.99
C PRO A 91 1.94 11.32 -9.37
N GLY A 92 1.90 10.39 -10.33
CA GLY A 92 2.47 10.55 -11.66
C GLY A 92 4.00 10.53 -11.68
N ALA A 93 4.62 10.12 -10.59
CA ALA A 93 6.06 9.95 -10.46
C ALA A 93 6.36 8.92 -9.37
N LYS A 94 7.38 8.10 -9.57
CA LYS A 94 7.88 7.16 -8.58
C LYS A 94 9.23 7.65 -8.06
N ARG A 95 9.40 7.61 -6.75
CA ARG A 95 10.68 7.91 -6.12
C ARG A 95 11.42 6.61 -5.85
N SER A 96 12.65 6.54 -6.32
CA SER A 96 13.55 5.41 -6.07
C SER A 96 14.39 5.61 -4.80
N PRO A 97 14.97 4.53 -4.22
CA PRO A 97 15.79 4.63 -3.00
C PRO A 97 17.00 5.57 -3.11
N ASP A 98 17.50 5.81 -4.32
CA ASP A 98 18.57 6.78 -4.59
C ASP A 98 18.09 8.23 -4.68
N MET A 99 16.85 8.50 -4.27
CA MET A 99 16.21 9.81 -4.20
C MET A 99 15.91 10.44 -5.56
N LYS A 100 15.99 9.68 -6.64
CA LYS A 100 15.58 10.13 -7.97
C LYS A 100 14.09 9.90 -8.18
N TYR A 101 13.51 10.69 -9.09
CA TYR A 101 12.14 10.52 -9.53
C TYR A 101 12.11 9.92 -10.92
N GLU A 102 11.31 8.87 -11.06
CA GLU A 102 10.94 8.29 -12.35
C GLU A 102 9.61 8.89 -12.80
N TYR A 103 9.53 9.28 -14.06
CA TYR A 103 8.34 9.85 -14.68
C TYR A 103 7.93 9.00 -15.88
N PRO A 104 6.64 8.88 -16.16
CA PRO A 104 6.20 8.20 -17.37
C PRO A 104 6.71 8.95 -18.61
N PRO A 105 6.91 8.25 -19.74
CA PRO A 105 7.31 8.88 -20.99
C PRO A 105 6.36 10.02 -21.35
N GLY A 106 6.92 11.19 -21.66
CA GLY A 106 6.15 12.38 -22.04
C GLY A 106 5.64 13.23 -20.88
N ALA A 107 5.84 12.83 -19.63
CA ALA A 107 5.51 13.67 -18.47
C ALA A 107 6.45 14.91 -18.43
N ARG A 108 5.87 16.05 -18.08
CA ARG A 108 6.68 17.26 -17.81
C ARG A 108 7.26 17.18 -16.40
N LYS A 109 8.53 17.45 -16.30
CA LYS A 109 9.21 17.60 -15.01
C LYS A 109 8.80 18.92 -14.34
#